data_18645f0b62ecba44c9189839b36bac04
#
_entry.id   18645f0b62ecba44c9189839b36bac04
#
_cell.length_a   1.000
_cell.length_b   1.000
_cell.length_c   1.000
_cell.angle_alpha   90.00
_cell.angle_beta   90.00
_cell.angle_gamma   90.00
#
_symmetry.space_group_name_H-M   'P 1'
#
loop_
_entity.id
_entity.type
_entity.pdbx_description
1 polymer ?
#
loop_
_entity_poly.entity_id
_entity_poly.type
_entity_poly.pdbx_seq_one_letter_code
_entity_poly.pdbx_strand_id
1 'polypeptide(L)'
;MRSVIASLAAAAAAIFLAAPVATSQTKTVEPEDNGKALVNPGMGWMLYYYSNVLDNYGSKLAPEDTVEEFPGVGTVFLRLPWAFLEPQKGKFNWDIIDTPAQRWIQAGKQIAFCISGTENWTRQGTPQWVFDEGAKCYEVNGFLEADYDDPIYLAAVEHLVEAMAERYDGDPAVSFFAIGLYGMWGEGHTVLTTPVHGKSWGFDTQKKYIDIYTKHFKKTQLCISDDFPGHDNRRARFEITDYARSKGVTIKDDSILVQPWPNSWFHAGMAQLFWPAMPVILEHEHFGSSVDRGAWDKELLLKAVEDYHASLLSIHWWPREELEANRDIIERINRRIGYRINMKEVTYPETIRKNESFHITAKWKNEGVAPCYGGGYPCYTIKNKKGGIVAVLVDTGLNVKDLGVDAPGEGFPVTSDTEFTVARAETNSFGTFARVCPTGKFDIFVSVGNAYGTPTIALPYDGDDGHKRYKLGSITITE
;
A
#
# COMPACT_ATOMS: atom_id res chain seq x y z
N MET A 1 43.57 47.25 -73.83
CA MET A 1 43.53 45.83 -74.20
C MET A 1 43.59 44.96 -72.96
N ARG A 2 42.53 44.47 -72.49
CA ARG A 2 42.41 43.28 -71.61
C ARG A 2 40.93 42.99 -71.48
N SER A 3 40.54 41.91 -72.10
CA SER A 3 39.22 41.32 -72.12
C SER A 3 38.86 40.77 -70.76
N VAL A 4 37.66 41.05 -70.23
CA VAL A 4 37.09 40.45 -69.03
C VAL A 4 35.92 39.60 -69.48
N ILE A 5 36.08 38.30 -69.35
CA ILE A 5 35.01 37.28 -69.56
C ILE A 5 34.23 37.19 -68.28
N ALA A 6 32.95 37.47 -68.32
CA ALA A 6 32.03 37.27 -67.24
C ALA A 6 31.39 35.89 -67.34
N SER A 7 31.60 34.98 -66.33
CA SER A 7 30.95 33.68 -66.25
C SER A 7 29.65 33.83 -65.43
N LEU A 8 28.55 33.61 -66.07
CA LEU A 8 27.23 33.41 -65.40
C LEU A 8 27.17 32.00 -64.78
N ALA A 9 27.09 31.91 -63.45
CA ALA A 9 26.78 30.70 -62.73
C ALA A 9 25.23 30.67 -62.49
N ALA A 10 24.52 29.74 -63.13
CA ALA A 10 23.10 29.48 -62.87
C ALA A 10 22.97 28.62 -61.60
N ALA A 11 22.43 29.18 -60.53
CA ALA A 11 22.06 28.45 -59.34
C ALA A 11 20.67 27.81 -59.53
N ALA A 12 20.62 26.50 -59.67
CA ALA A 12 19.37 25.73 -59.61
C ALA A 12 18.92 25.56 -58.16
N ALA A 13 17.91 26.29 -57.75
CA ALA A 13 17.24 26.10 -56.48
C ALA A 13 16.34 24.84 -56.56
N ALA A 14 16.77 23.75 -55.90
CA ALA A 14 15.92 22.60 -55.68
C ALA A 14 14.89 22.95 -54.58
N ILE A 15 13.63 23.13 -54.98
CA ILE A 15 12.48 23.26 -54.09
C ILE A 15 12.16 21.84 -53.60
N PHE A 16 12.58 21.53 -52.37
CA PHE A 16 12.05 20.35 -51.66
C PHE A 16 10.59 20.66 -51.26
N LEU A 17 9.64 20.18 -52.05
CA LEU A 17 8.25 20.06 -51.61
C LEU A 17 8.19 19.02 -50.49
N ALA A 18 8.20 19.49 -49.23
CA ALA A 18 7.82 18.66 -48.10
C ALA A 18 6.37 18.17 -48.33
N ALA A 19 6.20 16.89 -48.54
CA ALA A 19 4.87 16.32 -48.60
C ALA A 19 4.15 16.66 -47.28
N PRO A 20 2.88 17.04 -47.27
CA PRO A 20 2.16 17.30 -46.05
C PRO A 20 2.14 16.00 -45.26
N VAL A 21 2.72 16.02 -44.05
CA VAL A 21 2.53 14.97 -43.07
C VAL A 21 1.03 14.92 -42.81
N ALA A 22 0.38 13.84 -43.28
CA ALA A 22 -1.02 13.62 -43.02
C ALA A 22 -1.18 13.55 -41.48
N THR A 23 -1.71 14.60 -40.89
CA THR A 23 -2.03 14.62 -39.48
C THR A 23 -3.09 13.54 -39.24
N SER A 24 -2.68 12.43 -38.64
CA SER A 24 -3.62 11.39 -38.19
C SER A 24 -4.67 12.03 -37.29
N GLN A 25 -5.94 11.76 -37.59
CA GLN A 25 -7.02 12.21 -36.73
C GLN A 25 -6.81 11.61 -35.34
N THR A 26 -6.85 12.45 -34.32
CA THR A 26 -6.69 12.05 -32.92
C THR A 26 -8.05 11.87 -32.24
N LYS A 27 -8.09 10.99 -31.28
CA LYS A 27 -9.22 10.79 -30.41
C LYS A 27 -8.85 11.17 -28.98
N THR A 28 -9.70 11.97 -28.35
CA THR A 28 -9.60 12.30 -26.92
C THR A 28 -10.68 11.55 -26.14
N VAL A 29 -10.29 11.00 -25.00
CA VAL A 29 -11.17 10.27 -24.07
C VAL A 29 -10.94 10.80 -22.67
N GLU A 30 -12.00 11.07 -21.95
CA GLU A 30 -12.02 11.42 -20.52
C GLU A 30 -12.70 10.28 -19.77
N PRO A 31 -11.94 9.33 -19.17
CA PRO A 31 -12.54 8.24 -18.41
C PRO A 31 -13.25 8.76 -17.17
N GLU A 32 -14.46 8.28 -16.93
CA GLU A 32 -15.23 8.67 -15.75
C GLU A 32 -14.86 7.81 -14.55
N ASP A 33 -14.56 8.46 -13.42
CA ASP A 33 -14.38 7.78 -12.13
C ASP A 33 -15.74 7.21 -11.67
N ASN A 34 -15.81 5.89 -11.52
CA ASN A 34 -17.05 5.20 -11.13
C ASN A 34 -17.38 5.30 -9.63
N GLY A 35 -16.53 5.94 -8.83
CA GLY A 35 -16.70 6.15 -7.39
C GLY A 35 -16.59 4.90 -6.52
N LYS A 36 -16.32 3.72 -7.09
CA LYS A 36 -16.21 2.46 -6.34
C LYS A 36 -14.93 2.44 -5.49
N ALA A 37 -14.99 1.69 -4.40
CA ALA A 37 -13.82 1.37 -3.60
C ALA A 37 -12.78 0.61 -4.43
N LEU A 38 -11.51 0.92 -4.21
CA LEU A 38 -10.39 0.22 -4.84
C LEU A 38 -9.71 -0.70 -3.84
N VAL A 39 -9.32 -1.89 -4.29
CA VAL A 39 -8.45 -2.81 -3.56
C VAL A 39 -7.10 -2.85 -4.27
N ASN A 40 -6.14 -2.14 -3.72
CA ASN A 40 -4.79 -2.01 -4.24
C ASN A 40 -3.75 -2.29 -3.14
N PRO A 41 -2.51 -2.66 -3.49
CA PRO A 41 -1.48 -2.93 -2.49
C PRO A 41 -1.20 -1.73 -1.58
N GLY A 42 -1.12 -1.98 -0.28
CA GLY A 42 -0.73 -1.01 0.74
C GLY A 42 -1.71 0.13 0.97
N MET A 43 -3.00 -0.06 0.67
CA MET A 43 -4.03 0.95 0.91
C MET A 43 -5.40 0.36 1.23
N GLY A 44 -6.27 1.20 1.78
CA GLY A 44 -7.68 0.88 2.02
C GLY A 44 -7.96 0.41 3.45
N TRP A 45 -9.02 -0.36 3.62
CA TRP A 45 -9.39 -0.87 4.92
C TRP A 45 -8.55 -2.09 5.31
N MET A 46 -8.21 -2.16 6.59
CA MET A 46 -7.44 -3.24 7.22
C MET A 46 -8.29 -3.94 8.26
N LEU A 47 -8.67 -5.19 7.99
CA LEU A 47 -9.47 -5.98 8.91
C LEU A 47 -8.59 -6.63 9.99
N TYR A 48 -8.87 -6.36 11.24
CA TYR A 48 -8.28 -7.07 12.38
C TYR A 48 -8.88 -8.47 12.51
N TYR A 49 -8.03 -9.48 12.43
CA TYR A 49 -8.44 -10.87 12.42
C TYR A 49 -7.77 -11.68 13.53
N TYR A 50 -8.55 -12.06 14.54
CA TYR A 50 -8.09 -12.83 15.70
C TYR A 50 -8.74 -14.22 15.80
N SER A 51 -9.67 -14.55 14.91
CA SER A 51 -10.52 -15.76 15.03
C SER A 51 -9.73 -17.08 15.00
N ASN A 52 -8.47 -17.04 14.51
CA ASN A 52 -7.59 -18.21 14.49
C ASN A 52 -6.89 -18.48 15.83
N VAL A 53 -7.02 -17.60 16.83
CA VAL A 53 -6.39 -17.74 18.16
C VAL A 53 -7.38 -17.73 19.31
N LEU A 54 -8.57 -17.15 19.10
CA LEU A 54 -9.59 -16.98 20.13
C LEU A 54 -11.00 -17.16 19.53
N ASP A 55 -11.75 -18.14 20.03
CA ASP A 55 -13.10 -18.46 19.55
C ASP A 55 -14.11 -17.30 19.67
N ASN A 56 -13.92 -16.42 20.64
CA ASN A 56 -14.86 -15.33 20.96
C ASN A 56 -14.23 -13.94 20.89
N TYR A 57 -13.04 -13.83 20.30
CA TYR A 57 -12.31 -12.57 20.19
C TYR A 57 -12.13 -12.19 18.73
N GLY A 58 -12.13 -10.90 18.45
CA GLY A 58 -11.91 -10.39 17.11
C GLY A 58 -13.16 -10.26 16.27
N SER A 59 -13.02 -10.51 14.99
CA SER A 59 -14.04 -10.23 13.98
C SER A 59 -15.30 -11.11 14.05
N LYS A 60 -15.32 -12.15 14.86
CA LYS A 60 -16.39 -13.19 14.92
C LYS A 60 -16.73 -13.78 13.54
N LEU A 61 -15.74 -13.89 12.68
CA LEU A 61 -15.90 -14.41 11.33
C LEU A 61 -15.81 -15.94 11.32
N ALA A 62 -16.65 -16.59 10.51
CA ALA A 62 -16.48 -17.98 10.17
C ALA A 62 -15.16 -18.20 9.41
N PRO A 63 -14.54 -19.39 9.50
CA PRO A 63 -13.25 -19.65 8.84
C PRO A 63 -13.22 -19.39 7.33
N GLU A 64 -14.34 -19.54 6.64
CA GLU A 64 -14.48 -19.31 5.19
C GLU A 64 -14.88 -17.88 4.82
N ASP A 65 -15.22 -17.04 5.79
CA ASP A 65 -15.72 -15.70 5.57
C ASP A 65 -14.58 -14.73 5.16
N THR A 66 -14.75 -14.03 4.06
CA THR A 66 -13.78 -13.04 3.52
C THR A 66 -14.29 -11.61 3.51
N VAL A 67 -15.45 -11.36 4.14
CA VAL A 67 -16.05 -10.02 4.30
C VAL A 67 -16.14 -9.27 2.96
N GLU A 68 -16.59 -9.95 1.91
CA GLU A 68 -16.63 -9.40 0.55
C GLU A 68 -17.57 -8.20 0.42
N GLU A 69 -18.58 -8.11 1.28
CA GLU A 69 -19.54 -7.02 1.30
C GLU A 69 -18.98 -5.71 1.85
N PHE A 70 -17.86 -5.73 2.59
CA PHE A 70 -17.24 -4.50 3.07
C PHE A 70 -16.32 -3.92 1.98
N PRO A 71 -16.70 -2.78 1.38
CA PRO A 71 -16.00 -2.26 0.21
C PRO A 71 -14.63 -1.69 0.58
N GLY A 72 -13.58 -2.10 -0.13
CA GLY A 72 -12.24 -1.54 0.04
C GLY A 72 -11.36 -2.25 1.07
N VAL A 73 -11.78 -3.39 1.63
CA VAL A 73 -10.89 -4.22 2.47
C VAL A 73 -9.76 -4.77 1.61
N GLY A 74 -8.57 -4.21 1.80
CA GLY A 74 -7.35 -4.58 1.06
C GLY A 74 -6.34 -5.36 1.87
N THR A 75 -6.36 -5.24 3.19
CA THR A 75 -5.38 -5.87 4.10
C THR A 75 -6.09 -6.57 5.25
N VAL A 76 -5.52 -7.68 5.71
CA VAL A 76 -5.95 -8.40 6.91
C VAL A 76 -4.79 -8.43 7.90
N PHE A 77 -5.04 -7.95 9.11
CA PHE A 77 -4.05 -7.84 10.17
C PHE A 77 -4.16 -9.04 11.11
N LEU A 78 -3.15 -9.92 11.05
CA LEU A 78 -3.02 -11.10 11.90
C LEU A 78 -2.22 -10.72 13.15
N ARG A 79 -2.90 -10.58 14.27
CA ARG A 79 -2.29 -10.34 15.56
C ARG A 79 -2.41 -11.59 16.43
N LEU A 80 -1.30 -12.00 17.05
CA LEU A 80 -1.29 -13.18 17.93
C LEU A 80 -0.15 -13.11 18.95
N PRO A 81 -0.34 -13.75 20.13
CA PRO A 81 0.74 -13.90 21.10
C PRO A 81 1.85 -14.80 20.57
N TRP A 82 3.08 -14.46 20.87
CA TRP A 82 4.26 -15.25 20.52
C TRP A 82 4.17 -16.71 21.04
N ALA A 83 3.64 -16.90 22.26
CA ALA A 83 3.50 -18.23 22.87
C ALA A 83 2.67 -19.20 22.01
N PHE A 84 1.76 -18.70 21.16
CA PHE A 84 0.95 -19.57 20.27
C PHE A 84 1.71 -19.91 18.98
N LEU A 85 2.57 -19.01 18.54
CA LEU A 85 3.37 -19.21 17.34
C LEU A 85 4.57 -20.12 17.60
N GLU A 86 5.27 -19.95 18.73
CA GLU A 86 6.48 -20.70 19.08
C GLU A 86 6.37 -21.28 20.50
N PRO A 87 5.52 -22.30 20.72
CA PRO A 87 5.29 -22.89 22.05
C PRO A 87 6.53 -23.57 22.65
N GLN A 88 7.48 -23.97 21.82
CA GLN A 88 8.80 -24.52 22.19
C GLN A 88 9.87 -23.87 21.30
N LYS A 89 11.03 -23.62 21.86
CA LYS A 89 12.14 -22.96 21.16
C LYS A 89 12.45 -23.63 19.82
N GLY A 90 12.37 -22.84 18.72
CA GLY A 90 12.60 -23.30 17.36
C GLY A 90 11.52 -24.19 16.78
N LYS A 91 10.38 -24.39 17.49
CA LYS A 91 9.25 -25.16 16.98
C LYS A 91 8.06 -24.23 16.74
N PHE A 92 8.01 -23.74 15.52
CA PHE A 92 6.98 -22.79 15.09
C PHE A 92 5.73 -23.52 14.61
N ASN A 93 4.58 -23.04 15.08
CA ASN A 93 3.26 -23.41 14.59
C ASN A 93 2.84 -22.45 13.46
N TRP A 94 3.49 -22.56 12.30
CA TRP A 94 3.22 -21.67 11.18
C TRP A 94 1.77 -21.73 10.66
N ASP A 95 1.09 -22.86 10.85
CA ASP A 95 -0.28 -23.04 10.38
C ASP A 95 -1.26 -22.01 11.00
N ILE A 96 -0.95 -21.49 12.20
CA ILE A 96 -1.76 -20.45 12.83
C ILE A 96 -1.78 -19.15 12.03
N ILE A 97 -0.74 -18.92 11.24
CA ILE A 97 -0.61 -17.77 10.31
C ILE A 97 -1.00 -18.20 8.90
N ASP A 98 -0.33 -19.23 8.36
CA ASP A 98 -0.38 -19.56 6.94
C ASP A 98 -1.77 -20.02 6.49
N THR A 99 -2.49 -20.74 7.32
CA THR A 99 -3.85 -21.24 6.98
C THR A 99 -4.83 -20.09 6.75
N PRO A 100 -5.03 -19.12 7.67
CA PRO A 100 -5.87 -17.97 7.38
C PRO A 100 -5.28 -17.05 6.30
N ALA A 101 -3.96 -16.87 6.27
CA ALA A 101 -3.31 -16.00 5.28
C ALA A 101 -3.59 -16.47 3.85
N GLN A 102 -3.46 -17.76 3.55
CA GLN A 102 -3.72 -18.30 2.21
C GLN A 102 -5.14 -17.99 1.73
N ARG A 103 -6.13 -18.14 2.60
CA ARG A 103 -7.52 -17.81 2.28
C ARG A 103 -7.69 -16.35 1.89
N TRP A 104 -7.13 -15.43 2.68
CA TRP A 104 -7.23 -14.00 2.44
C TRP A 104 -6.47 -13.58 1.18
N ILE A 105 -5.29 -14.15 0.94
CA ILE A 105 -4.49 -13.90 -0.27
C ILE A 105 -5.25 -14.39 -1.51
N GLN A 106 -5.90 -15.55 -1.46
CA GLN A 106 -6.74 -16.07 -2.55
C GLN A 106 -7.94 -15.15 -2.84
N ALA A 107 -8.47 -14.48 -1.80
CA ALA A 107 -9.49 -13.44 -1.95
C ALA A 107 -8.92 -12.07 -2.39
N GLY A 108 -7.65 -12.00 -2.80
CA GLY A 108 -7.01 -10.77 -3.30
C GLY A 108 -6.60 -9.76 -2.25
N LYS A 109 -6.50 -10.17 -0.96
CA LYS A 109 -6.08 -9.32 0.15
C LYS A 109 -4.58 -9.45 0.39
N GLN A 110 -3.98 -8.42 1.00
CA GLN A 110 -2.66 -8.54 1.62
C GLN A 110 -2.78 -8.90 3.10
N ILE A 111 -1.68 -9.37 3.68
CA ILE A 111 -1.58 -9.71 5.10
C ILE A 111 -0.64 -8.71 5.77
N ALA A 112 -0.96 -8.35 7.00
CA ALA A 112 -0.07 -7.65 7.91
C ALA A 112 0.00 -8.43 9.22
N PHE A 113 1.09 -8.24 9.98
CA PHE A 113 1.34 -9.01 11.19
C PHE A 113 1.64 -8.13 12.39
N CYS A 114 1.19 -8.58 13.58
CA CYS A 114 1.71 -8.19 14.89
C CYS A 114 1.87 -9.42 15.76
N ILE A 115 3.08 -9.76 16.13
CA ILE A 115 3.35 -10.77 17.14
C ILE A 115 3.58 -10.05 18.46
N SER A 116 2.73 -10.30 19.46
CA SER A 116 2.80 -9.64 20.77
C SER A 116 3.48 -10.51 21.80
N GLY A 117 4.27 -9.88 22.68
CA GLY A 117 4.92 -10.54 23.82
C GLY A 117 4.10 -10.47 25.10
N THR A 118 3.19 -9.48 25.20
CA THR A 118 2.42 -9.21 26.42
C THR A 118 0.98 -8.88 26.06
N GLU A 119 0.04 -9.61 26.68
CA GLU A 119 -1.41 -9.48 26.51
C GLU A 119 -2.08 -9.57 27.88
N ASN A 120 -3.16 -8.80 28.10
CA ASN A 120 -3.88 -8.85 29.39
C ASN A 120 -5.00 -9.88 29.45
N TRP A 121 -5.36 -10.50 28.31
CA TRP A 121 -6.41 -11.53 28.22
C TRP A 121 -5.85 -12.96 28.27
N THR A 122 -4.53 -13.13 28.21
CA THR A 122 -3.86 -14.42 28.45
C THR A 122 -2.77 -14.26 29.49
N ARG A 123 -2.52 -15.32 30.29
CA ARG A 123 -1.45 -15.30 31.26
C ARG A 123 -0.07 -15.11 30.63
N GLN A 124 0.14 -15.66 29.46
CA GLN A 124 1.44 -15.66 28.77
C GLN A 124 1.31 -15.29 27.30
N GLY A 125 1.77 -14.11 26.95
CA GLY A 125 2.03 -13.73 25.56
C GLY A 125 3.42 -14.18 25.09
N THR A 126 4.43 -14.11 25.96
CA THR A 126 5.77 -14.66 25.74
C THR A 126 5.82 -16.16 26.07
N PRO A 127 6.45 -17.02 25.24
CA PRO A 127 6.55 -18.46 25.50
C PRO A 127 7.25 -18.80 26.80
N GLN A 128 6.79 -19.88 27.50
CA GLN A 128 7.36 -20.32 28.77
C GLN A 128 8.86 -20.63 28.68
N TRP A 129 9.33 -21.19 27.57
CA TRP A 129 10.72 -21.55 27.38
C TRP A 129 11.68 -20.34 27.52
N VAL A 130 11.23 -19.11 27.18
CA VAL A 130 12.00 -17.89 27.35
C VAL A 130 12.30 -17.62 28.83
N PHE A 131 11.29 -17.80 29.69
CA PHE A 131 11.43 -17.64 31.15
C PHE A 131 12.19 -18.81 31.77
N ASP A 132 12.03 -20.02 31.26
CA ASP A 132 12.78 -21.20 31.69
C ASP A 132 14.29 -21.07 31.37
N GLU A 133 14.66 -20.34 30.33
CA GLU A 133 16.05 -19.97 30.03
C GLU A 133 16.59 -18.86 30.96
N GLY A 134 15.75 -18.28 31.82
CA GLY A 134 16.15 -17.32 32.85
C GLY A 134 15.84 -15.87 32.53
N ALA A 135 15.06 -15.58 31.47
CA ALA A 135 14.59 -14.22 31.24
C ALA A 135 13.75 -13.72 32.41
N LYS A 136 13.98 -12.48 32.83
CA LYS A 136 13.22 -11.85 33.91
C LYS A 136 11.81 -11.50 33.44
N CYS A 137 10.84 -11.69 34.33
CA CYS A 137 9.46 -11.25 34.11
C CYS A 137 8.84 -10.70 35.40
N TYR A 138 7.72 -10.02 35.20
CA TYR A 138 6.89 -9.45 36.26
C TYR A 138 5.49 -10.03 36.13
N GLU A 139 4.88 -10.38 37.28
CA GLU A 139 3.46 -10.74 37.30
C GLU A 139 2.63 -9.46 37.51
N VAL A 140 1.72 -9.20 36.59
CA VAL A 140 0.85 -8.02 36.61
C VAL A 140 -0.58 -8.46 36.36
N ASN A 141 -1.48 -8.27 37.33
CA ASN A 141 -2.92 -8.56 37.19
C ASN A 141 -3.25 -9.94 36.58
N GLY A 142 -2.41 -10.96 36.88
CA GLY A 142 -2.63 -12.34 36.41
C GLY A 142 -1.95 -12.71 35.10
N PHE A 143 -1.23 -11.79 34.45
CA PHE A 143 -0.40 -12.08 33.28
C PHE A 143 1.08 -11.82 33.54
N LEU A 144 1.95 -12.35 32.70
CA LEU A 144 3.40 -12.18 32.79
C LEU A 144 3.87 -11.17 31.72
N GLU A 145 4.61 -10.18 32.17
CA GLU A 145 5.31 -9.23 31.33
C GLU A 145 6.82 -9.44 31.45
N ALA A 146 7.53 -9.56 30.33
CA ALA A 146 8.98 -9.69 30.33
C ALA A 146 9.66 -8.38 30.72
N ASP A 147 10.86 -8.48 31.29
CA ASP A 147 11.76 -7.33 31.41
C ASP A 147 12.34 -7.03 30.02
N TYR A 148 11.89 -5.96 29.40
CA TYR A 148 12.23 -5.61 28.02
C TYR A 148 13.72 -5.26 27.80
N ASP A 149 14.50 -5.08 28.85
CA ASP A 149 15.96 -4.91 28.81
C ASP A 149 16.75 -6.18 29.13
N ASP A 150 16.04 -7.25 29.51
CA ASP A 150 16.71 -8.52 29.84
C ASP A 150 17.42 -9.10 28.60
N PRO A 151 18.73 -9.41 28.70
CA PRO A 151 19.49 -9.88 27.55
C PRO A 151 19.03 -11.24 27.00
N ILE A 152 18.46 -12.10 27.85
CA ILE A 152 17.91 -13.40 27.41
C ILE A 152 16.63 -13.16 26.63
N TYR A 153 15.76 -12.27 27.14
CA TYR A 153 14.54 -11.90 26.42
C TYR A 153 14.86 -11.27 25.06
N LEU A 154 15.80 -10.31 25.01
CA LEU A 154 16.20 -9.66 23.76
C LEU A 154 16.80 -10.64 22.75
N ALA A 155 17.59 -11.63 23.20
CA ALA A 155 18.13 -12.68 22.32
C ALA A 155 17.01 -13.60 21.79
N ALA A 156 16.01 -13.91 22.62
CA ALA A 156 14.85 -14.68 22.20
C ALA A 156 13.94 -13.90 21.22
N VAL A 157 13.76 -12.59 21.43
CA VAL A 157 13.08 -11.69 20.49
C VAL A 157 13.78 -11.70 19.13
N GLU A 158 15.11 -11.57 19.11
CA GLU A 158 15.88 -11.59 17.87
C GLU A 158 15.75 -12.91 17.13
N HIS A 159 15.76 -14.05 17.84
CA HIS A 159 15.52 -15.38 17.27
C HIS A 159 14.15 -15.47 16.55
N LEU A 160 13.08 -14.99 17.19
CA LEU A 160 11.75 -14.96 16.56
C LEU A 160 11.72 -14.03 15.33
N VAL A 161 12.25 -12.82 15.47
CA VAL A 161 12.25 -11.82 14.38
C VAL A 161 13.03 -12.32 13.16
N GLU A 162 14.16 -13.00 13.38
CA GLU A 162 14.93 -13.66 12.31
C GLU A 162 14.10 -14.69 11.57
N ALA A 163 13.45 -15.62 12.29
CA ALA A 163 12.60 -16.65 11.70
C ALA A 163 11.40 -16.07 10.92
N MET A 164 10.79 -15.00 11.42
CA MET A 164 9.71 -14.30 10.74
C MET A 164 10.21 -13.61 9.47
N ALA A 165 11.37 -12.97 9.52
CA ALA A 165 11.95 -12.29 8.37
C ALA A 165 12.40 -13.28 7.28
N GLU A 166 13.03 -14.40 7.64
CA GLU A 166 13.38 -15.46 6.69
C GLU A 166 12.17 -15.98 5.91
N ARG A 167 11.00 -15.98 6.56
CA ARG A 167 9.77 -16.51 5.97
C ARG A 167 8.99 -15.49 5.15
N TYR A 168 8.91 -14.23 5.58
CA TYR A 168 7.93 -13.27 5.07
C TYR A 168 8.55 -11.98 4.51
N ASP A 169 9.86 -11.70 4.71
CA ASP A 169 10.42 -10.43 4.24
C ASP A 169 10.47 -10.33 2.72
N GLY A 170 9.73 -9.36 2.20
CA GLY A 170 9.64 -9.09 0.76
C GLY A 170 8.65 -9.97 0.00
N ASP A 171 7.81 -10.74 0.70
CA ASP A 171 6.66 -11.38 0.08
C ASP A 171 5.65 -10.29 -0.34
N PRO A 172 5.26 -10.21 -1.63
CA PRO A 172 4.31 -9.20 -2.12
C PRO A 172 2.91 -9.32 -1.51
N ALA A 173 2.58 -10.47 -0.93
CA ALA A 173 1.34 -10.65 -0.18
C ALA A 173 1.39 -10.03 1.22
N VAL A 174 2.57 -9.64 1.72
CA VAL A 174 2.73 -9.03 3.04
C VAL A 174 2.83 -7.51 2.90
N SER A 175 1.87 -6.79 3.50
CA SER A 175 1.80 -5.33 3.46
C SER A 175 2.78 -4.68 4.42
N PHE A 176 2.74 -5.07 5.71
CA PHE A 176 3.64 -4.55 6.73
C PHE A 176 3.76 -5.51 7.92
N PHE A 177 4.75 -5.24 8.77
CA PHE A 177 4.98 -5.94 10.02
C PHE A 177 5.09 -4.94 11.18
N ALA A 178 4.27 -5.09 12.23
CA ALA A 178 4.33 -4.24 13.42
C ALA A 178 5.42 -4.72 14.39
N ILE A 179 6.17 -3.79 14.99
CA ILE A 179 7.14 -4.06 16.04
C ILE A 179 6.37 -4.30 17.34
N GLY A 180 5.92 -5.54 17.57
CA GLY A 180 4.94 -5.91 18.58
C GLY A 180 5.49 -6.59 19.83
N LEU A 181 6.80 -6.82 19.96
CA LEU A 181 7.39 -7.55 21.09
C LEU A 181 7.81 -6.65 22.25
N TYR A 182 7.50 -5.37 22.18
CA TYR A 182 7.68 -4.39 23.24
C TYR A 182 6.33 -3.79 23.61
N GLY A 183 6.01 -3.83 24.90
CA GLY A 183 4.79 -3.24 25.47
C GLY A 183 3.55 -4.12 25.39
N MET A 184 2.49 -3.63 26.02
CA MET A 184 1.18 -4.27 26.06
C MET A 184 0.58 -4.31 24.63
N TRP A 185 -0.04 -5.42 24.29
CA TRP A 185 -0.73 -5.67 23.01
C TRP A 185 0.16 -5.52 21.77
N GLY A 186 1.47 -5.36 21.96
CA GLY A 186 2.37 -5.02 20.86
C GLY A 186 2.29 -3.56 20.40
N GLU A 187 1.75 -2.67 21.21
CA GLU A 187 1.55 -1.26 20.93
C GLU A 187 2.63 -0.35 21.53
N GLY A 188 3.62 -0.93 22.20
CA GLY A 188 4.79 -0.19 22.65
C GLY A 188 4.63 0.56 23.95
N HIS A 189 3.49 0.52 24.61
CA HIS A 189 3.29 1.16 25.90
C HIS A 189 3.38 0.20 27.09
N THR A 190 3.74 0.71 28.26
CA THR A 190 3.84 -0.03 29.52
C THR A 190 3.01 0.64 30.63
N VAL A 191 2.05 1.46 30.25
CA VAL A 191 1.25 2.29 31.15
C VAL A 191 0.45 1.48 32.18
N LEU A 192 0.04 0.26 31.85
CA LEU A 192 -0.69 -0.62 32.78
C LEU A 192 0.22 -1.35 33.76
N THR A 193 1.48 -1.51 33.44
CA THR A 193 2.44 -2.39 34.13
C THR A 193 3.50 -1.61 34.90
N THR A 194 4.01 -0.51 34.36
CA THR A 194 5.01 0.35 35.02
C THR A 194 4.61 0.78 36.44
N PRO A 195 3.36 1.22 36.71
CA PRO A 195 2.96 1.59 38.08
C PRO A 195 2.94 0.40 39.04
N VAL A 196 2.74 -0.81 38.58
CA VAL A 196 2.63 -2.01 39.42
C VAL A 196 3.98 -2.47 39.93
N HIS A 197 5.00 -2.49 39.06
CA HIS A 197 6.34 -2.98 39.43
C HIS A 197 7.40 -1.88 39.53
N GLY A 198 7.02 -0.60 39.32
CA GLY A 198 7.90 0.56 39.47
C GLY A 198 9.08 0.61 38.49
N LYS A 199 8.99 -0.12 37.36
CA LYS A 199 9.99 -0.14 36.29
C LYS A 199 9.45 0.52 35.04
N SER A 200 10.25 1.35 34.44
CA SER A 200 9.95 1.96 33.15
C SER A 200 11.11 1.74 32.17
N TRP A 201 10.78 1.66 30.90
CA TRP A 201 11.73 1.52 29.83
C TRP A 201 11.60 2.74 28.91
N GLY A 202 12.74 3.28 28.49
CA GLY A 202 12.80 4.50 27.71
C GLY A 202 13.36 4.28 26.31
N PHE A 203 13.82 5.37 25.73
CA PHE A 203 14.36 5.45 24.38
C PHE A 203 15.39 4.35 24.04
N ASP A 204 16.37 4.11 24.93
CA ASP A 204 17.42 3.11 24.66
C ASP A 204 16.89 1.69 24.56
N THR A 205 15.85 1.35 25.33
CA THR A 205 15.18 0.06 25.24
C THR A 205 14.39 -0.04 23.95
N GLN A 206 13.55 0.93 23.64
CA GLN A 206 12.72 0.98 22.44
C GLN A 206 13.56 0.92 21.17
N LYS A 207 14.70 1.62 21.17
CA LYS A 207 15.69 1.59 20.11
C LYS A 207 16.18 0.17 19.79
N LYS A 208 16.42 -0.67 20.82
CA LYS A 208 16.89 -2.06 20.62
C LYS A 208 15.88 -2.87 19.78
N TYR A 209 14.58 -2.70 20.03
CA TYR A 209 13.55 -3.39 19.27
C TYR A 209 13.51 -2.94 17.81
N ILE A 210 13.57 -1.64 17.56
CA ILE A 210 13.66 -1.11 16.19
C ILE A 210 14.91 -1.67 15.48
N ASP A 211 16.07 -1.70 16.15
CA ASP A 211 17.32 -2.21 15.59
C ASP A 211 17.24 -3.72 15.28
N ILE A 212 16.63 -4.54 16.16
CA ILE A 212 16.42 -5.97 15.91
C ILE A 212 15.57 -6.20 14.67
N TYR A 213 14.40 -5.56 14.59
CA TYR A 213 13.53 -5.74 13.44
C TYR A 213 14.18 -5.24 12.14
N THR A 214 14.78 -4.07 12.14
CA THR A 214 15.43 -3.51 10.94
C THR A 214 16.72 -4.23 10.56
N LYS A 215 17.32 -5.00 11.48
CA LYS A 215 18.43 -5.91 11.18
C LYS A 215 18.00 -7.07 10.28
N HIS A 216 16.81 -7.60 10.44
CA HIS A 216 16.34 -8.79 9.75
C HIS A 216 15.37 -8.47 8.59
N PHE A 217 14.40 -7.59 8.77
CA PHE A 217 13.51 -7.13 7.71
C PHE A 217 14.16 -6.06 6.84
N LYS A 218 14.24 -6.30 5.53
CA LYS A 218 14.92 -5.42 4.56
C LYS A 218 13.99 -4.84 3.49
N LYS A 219 12.83 -5.49 3.27
CA LYS A 219 11.93 -5.17 2.16
C LYS A 219 10.52 -4.85 2.62
N THR A 220 10.03 -5.62 3.58
CA THR A 220 8.68 -5.44 4.13
C THR A 220 8.63 -4.18 5.00
N GLN A 221 7.61 -3.36 4.83
CA GLN A 221 7.41 -2.17 5.64
C GLN A 221 7.25 -2.55 7.13
N LEU A 222 7.99 -1.89 7.99
CA LEU A 222 7.84 -1.99 9.45
C LEU A 222 7.07 -0.79 9.99
N CYS A 223 6.33 -0.97 11.09
CA CYS A 223 5.70 0.13 11.81
C CYS A 223 5.85 0.01 13.33
N ILE A 224 5.83 1.16 14.00
CA ILE A 224 5.62 1.29 15.44
C ILE A 224 4.27 1.93 15.71
N SER A 225 3.67 1.66 16.88
CA SER A 225 2.49 2.38 17.37
C SER A 225 2.88 3.80 17.82
N ASP A 226 1.93 4.73 17.77
CA ASP A 226 2.08 6.09 18.31
C ASP A 226 2.20 6.10 19.84
N ASP A 227 1.83 5.02 20.50
CA ASP A 227 2.02 4.78 21.94
C ASP A 227 3.45 4.34 22.31
N PHE A 228 4.26 3.96 21.32
CA PHE A 228 5.66 3.52 21.55
C PHE A 228 6.50 4.52 22.36
N PRO A 229 6.35 5.83 22.20
CA PRO A 229 7.02 6.83 23.03
C PRO A 229 6.60 6.87 24.51
N GLY A 230 5.47 6.23 24.86
CA GLY A 230 4.90 6.28 26.21
C GLY A 230 4.14 7.58 26.52
N HIS A 231 3.17 7.49 27.44
CA HIS A 231 2.31 8.61 27.80
C HIS A 231 3.01 9.73 28.58
N ASP A 232 4.02 9.38 29.38
CA ASP A 232 4.61 10.29 30.34
C ASP A 232 5.66 11.25 29.76
N ASN A 233 6.06 11.05 28.50
CA ASN A 233 7.16 11.81 27.95
C ASN A 233 6.83 12.46 26.60
N ARG A 234 6.01 13.50 26.63
CA ARG A 234 5.64 14.30 25.45
C ARG A 234 6.84 14.87 24.67
N ARG A 235 8.02 14.96 25.28
CA ARG A 235 9.25 15.40 24.62
C ARG A 235 10.02 14.24 23.99
N ALA A 236 10.11 13.11 24.68
CA ALA A 236 10.82 11.93 24.19
C ALA A 236 10.10 11.21 23.06
N ARG A 237 8.79 11.45 22.85
CA ARG A 237 8.05 10.82 21.75
C ARG A 237 8.68 11.07 20.38
N PHE A 238 9.23 12.24 20.16
CA PHE A 238 9.86 12.58 18.90
C PHE A 238 11.23 11.94 18.72
N GLU A 239 11.96 11.62 19.78
CA GLU A 239 13.26 10.95 19.66
C GLU A 239 13.12 9.54 19.08
N ILE A 240 12.16 8.74 19.57
CA ILE A 240 11.98 7.38 19.10
C ILE A 240 11.28 7.34 17.74
N THR A 241 10.33 8.24 17.47
CA THR A 241 9.68 8.35 16.18
C THR A 241 10.62 8.87 15.10
N ASP A 242 11.49 9.84 15.41
CA ASP A 242 12.54 10.29 14.50
C ASP A 242 13.56 9.18 14.22
N TYR A 243 13.90 8.40 15.26
CA TYR A 243 14.77 7.24 15.09
C TYR A 243 14.12 6.18 14.19
N ALA A 244 12.87 5.81 14.45
CA ALA A 244 12.10 4.86 13.62
C ALA A 244 12.05 5.32 12.15
N ARG A 245 11.70 6.60 11.92
CA ARG A 245 11.69 7.22 10.60
C ARG A 245 13.05 7.12 9.91
N SER A 246 14.13 7.39 10.62
CA SER A 246 15.50 7.30 10.06
C SER A 246 15.88 5.88 9.64
N LYS A 247 15.19 4.87 10.16
CA LYS A 247 15.35 3.45 9.83
C LYS A 247 14.35 2.93 8.79
N GLY A 248 13.47 3.79 8.26
CA GLY A 248 12.41 3.39 7.33
C GLY A 248 11.23 2.68 8.02
N VAL A 249 11.09 2.82 9.32
CA VAL A 249 9.95 2.31 10.10
C VAL A 249 8.89 3.39 10.18
N THR A 250 7.67 3.08 9.77
CA THR A 250 6.53 4.00 9.76
C THR A 250 5.76 3.97 11.09
N ILE A 251 4.68 4.75 11.14
CA ILE A 251 3.82 4.90 12.32
C ILE A 251 2.44 4.27 12.06
N LYS A 252 1.91 3.63 13.10
CA LYS A 252 0.52 3.24 13.25
C LYS A 252 -0.07 4.02 14.42
N ASP A 253 -1.04 4.90 14.16
CA ASP A 253 -1.78 5.59 15.23
C ASP A 253 -3.00 4.74 15.61
N ASP A 254 -3.02 4.22 16.84
CA ASP A 254 -4.08 3.36 17.38
C ASP A 254 -5.02 4.09 18.36
N SER A 255 -4.96 5.41 18.37
CA SER A 255 -5.74 6.26 19.27
C SER A 255 -7.01 6.86 18.64
N ILE A 256 -7.33 6.53 17.37
CA ILE A 256 -8.44 7.16 16.66
C ILE A 256 -9.78 6.77 17.27
N LEU A 257 -10.59 7.78 17.67
CA LEU A 257 -11.93 7.62 18.28
C LEU A 257 -11.94 6.81 19.59
N VAL A 258 -10.81 6.72 20.32
CA VAL A 258 -10.73 6.11 21.65
C VAL A 258 -11.41 6.98 22.70
N GLN A 259 -11.22 8.28 22.62
CA GLN A 259 -11.80 9.26 23.55
C GLN A 259 -12.70 10.26 22.83
N PRO A 260 -13.78 10.77 23.49
CA PRO A 260 -14.61 11.82 22.90
C PRO A 260 -13.82 13.09 22.62
N TRP A 261 -14.16 13.76 21.51
CA TRP A 261 -13.64 15.10 21.23
C TRP A 261 -14.01 16.08 22.39
N PRO A 262 -13.12 16.99 22.83
CA PRO A 262 -11.80 17.33 22.25
C PRO A 262 -10.61 16.57 22.88
N ASN A 263 -10.85 15.54 23.68
CA ASN A 263 -9.82 14.78 24.38
C ASN A 263 -9.27 13.62 23.53
N SER A 264 -9.54 13.63 22.25
CA SER A 264 -9.00 12.64 21.30
C SER A 264 -7.48 12.69 21.26
N TRP A 265 -6.86 11.51 21.19
CA TRP A 265 -5.41 11.37 21.21
C TRP A 265 -4.84 11.34 19.78
N PHE A 266 -5.19 12.31 18.98
CA PHE A 266 -4.77 12.40 17.59
C PHE A 266 -3.39 13.03 17.46
N HIS A 267 -2.53 12.39 16.69
CA HIS A 267 -1.15 12.79 16.44
C HIS A 267 -0.90 13.18 14.97
N ALA A 268 -1.86 13.81 14.31
CA ALA A 268 -1.78 14.21 12.89
C ALA A 268 -0.49 15.00 12.55
N GLY A 269 0.02 15.80 13.51
CA GLY A 269 1.30 16.50 13.34
C GLY A 269 2.51 15.57 13.24
N MET A 270 2.46 14.39 13.89
CA MET A 270 3.49 13.36 13.76
C MET A 270 3.41 12.70 12.39
N ALA A 271 2.21 12.39 11.89
CA ALA A 271 2.00 11.78 10.59
C ALA A 271 2.64 12.58 9.44
N GLN A 272 2.70 13.91 9.56
CA GLN A 272 3.33 14.80 8.55
C GLN A 272 4.81 14.48 8.32
N LEU A 273 5.48 13.84 9.27
CA LEU A 273 6.88 13.44 9.13
C LEU A 273 7.03 12.14 8.33
N PHE A 274 5.98 11.33 8.24
CA PHE A 274 6.03 9.98 7.66
C PHE A 274 5.40 9.88 6.28
N TRP A 275 4.18 10.40 6.09
CA TRP A 275 3.43 10.21 4.86
C TRP A 275 4.15 10.66 3.57
N PRO A 276 5.08 11.62 3.54
CA PRO A 276 5.77 11.95 2.30
C PRO A 276 6.65 10.81 1.75
N ALA A 277 7.02 9.84 2.61
CA ALA A 277 7.95 8.77 2.24
C ALA A 277 7.44 7.36 2.56
N MET A 278 6.52 7.20 3.50
CA MET A 278 6.07 5.91 4.03
C MET A 278 4.56 5.90 4.30
N PRO A 279 3.87 4.74 4.16
CA PRO A 279 2.45 4.64 4.44
C PRO A 279 2.15 4.91 5.92
N VAL A 280 1.18 5.75 6.20
CA VAL A 280 0.64 5.97 7.56
C VAL A 280 -0.55 5.04 7.75
N ILE A 281 -0.59 4.38 8.91
CA ILE A 281 -1.58 3.39 9.28
C ILE A 281 -2.42 3.96 10.43
N LEU A 282 -3.74 3.89 10.32
CA LEU A 282 -4.66 4.29 11.37
C LEU A 282 -5.40 3.08 11.94
N GLU A 283 -5.55 3.08 13.25
CA GLU A 283 -6.40 2.15 13.97
C GLU A 283 -7.42 2.93 14.78
N HIS A 284 -8.70 2.77 14.45
CA HIS A 284 -9.75 3.31 15.30
C HIS A 284 -10.16 2.30 16.38
N GLU A 285 -10.71 2.81 17.47
CA GLU A 285 -11.28 1.99 18.54
C GLU A 285 -12.37 1.04 17.99
N HIS A 286 -12.59 -0.08 18.67
CA HIS A 286 -13.72 -0.97 18.37
C HIS A 286 -15.02 -0.17 18.23
N PHE A 287 -15.72 -0.32 17.11
CA PHE A 287 -16.92 0.47 16.78
C PHE A 287 -17.91 0.52 17.94
N GLY A 288 -18.32 -0.65 18.50
CA GLY A 288 -19.25 -0.70 19.62
C GLY A 288 -18.73 -0.01 20.87
N SER A 289 -17.46 -0.23 21.22
CA SER A 289 -16.85 0.40 22.42
C SER A 289 -16.73 1.93 22.27
N SER A 290 -16.43 2.40 21.08
CA SER A 290 -16.36 3.84 20.78
C SER A 290 -17.75 4.49 20.88
N VAL A 291 -18.77 3.82 20.34
CA VAL A 291 -20.18 4.26 20.46
C VAL A 291 -20.62 4.32 21.93
N ASP A 292 -20.37 3.27 22.71
CA ASP A 292 -20.74 3.19 24.12
C ASP A 292 -20.09 4.30 24.97
N ARG A 293 -18.88 4.73 24.60
CA ARG A 293 -18.17 5.84 25.25
C ARG A 293 -18.57 7.22 24.72
N GLY A 294 -19.41 7.29 23.69
CA GLY A 294 -19.77 8.55 23.03
C GLY A 294 -18.58 9.18 22.26
N ALA A 295 -17.61 8.37 21.86
CA ALA A 295 -16.42 8.80 21.13
C ALA A 295 -16.56 8.64 19.61
N TRP A 296 -17.50 7.80 19.14
CA TRP A 296 -17.68 7.57 17.71
C TRP A 296 -18.21 8.82 17.00
N ASP A 297 -17.41 9.35 16.11
CA ASP A 297 -17.74 10.48 15.24
C ASP A 297 -17.23 10.19 13.83
N LYS A 298 -18.14 9.89 12.93
CA LYS A 298 -17.81 9.49 11.56
C LYS A 298 -17.19 10.61 10.72
N GLU A 299 -17.53 11.87 10.97
CA GLU A 299 -16.89 13.00 10.28
C GLU A 299 -15.45 13.20 10.78
N LEU A 300 -15.21 12.97 12.07
CA LEU A 300 -13.87 12.99 12.64
C LEU A 300 -13.02 11.83 12.12
N LEU A 301 -13.62 10.67 11.84
CA LEU A 301 -12.93 9.53 11.22
C LEU A 301 -12.43 9.88 9.81
N LEU A 302 -13.30 10.48 8.96
CA LEU A 302 -12.87 10.96 7.64
C LEU A 302 -11.79 12.04 7.76
N LYS A 303 -11.99 12.98 8.69
CA LYS A 303 -10.98 14.02 8.94
C LYS A 303 -9.63 13.43 9.36
N ALA A 304 -9.60 12.37 10.17
CA ALA A 304 -8.36 11.67 10.51
C ALA A 304 -7.70 11.09 9.25
N VAL A 305 -8.45 10.41 8.38
CA VAL A 305 -7.92 9.88 7.12
C VAL A 305 -7.25 10.98 6.27
N GLU A 306 -7.89 12.15 6.18
CA GLU A 306 -7.36 13.27 5.39
C GLU A 306 -6.16 13.94 6.06
N ASP A 307 -6.27 14.28 7.34
CA ASP A 307 -5.21 14.99 8.08
C ASP A 307 -3.93 14.16 8.22
N TYR A 308 -4.06 12.82 8.32
CA TYR A 308 -2.92 11.90 8.43
C TYR A 308 -2.36 11.46 7.08
N HIS A 309 -3.00 11.79 5.98
CA HIS A 309 -2.67 11.19 4.68
C HIS A 309 -2.64 9.65 4.76
N ALA A 310 -3.70 9.08 5.36
CA ALA A 310 -3.73 7.69 5.72
C ALA A 310 -3.70 6.76 4.51
N SER A 311 -2.83 5.76 4.56
CA SER A 311 -2.80 4.67 3.58
C SER A 311 -3.75 3.55 3.97
N LEU A 312 -3.81 3.22 5.26
CA LEU A 312 -4.61 2.13 5.82
C LEU A 312 -5.43 2.64 7.01
N LEU A 313 -6.64 2.11 7.15
CA LEU A 313 -7.52 2.35 8.29
C LEU A 313 -8.10 1.03 8.76
N SER A 314 -8.09 0.76 10.07
CA SER A 314 -8.58 -0.49 10.63
C SER A 314 -10.10 -0.63 10.54
N ILE A 315 -10.55 -1.88 10.53
CA ILE A 315 -11.87 -2.32 10.95
C ILE A 315 -11.63 -3.22 12.15
N HIS A 316 -12.13 -2.80 13.30
CA HIS A 316 -11.94 -3.51 14.56
C HIS A 316 -13.24 -4.20 14.95
N TRP A 317 -13.25 -5.53 15.02
CA TRP A 317 -14.42 -6.33 15.36
C TRP A 317 -15.64 -6.02 14.47
N TRP A 318 -16.64 -6.80 14.51
CA TRP A 318 -17.97 -6.62 13.91
C TRP A 318 -18.02 -5.77 12.61
N PRO A 319 -17.32 -6.17 11.56
CA PRO A 319 -17.25 -5.36 10.33
C PRO A 319 -18.62 -5.09 9.70
N ARG A 320 -19.60 -5.96 9.91
CA ARG A 320 -20.94 -5.82 9.33
C ARG A 320 -21.77 -4.77 10.03
N GLU A 321 -21.72 -4.75 11.36
CA GLU A 321 -22.40 -3.75 12.17
C GLU A 321 -21.82 -2.36 11.90
N GLU A 322 -20.53 -2.25 11.79
CA GLU A 322 -19.85 -1.01 11.43
C GLU A 322 -20.26 -0.55 10.03
N LEU A 323 -20.23 -1.46 9.04
CA LEU A 323 -20.64 -1.15 7.67
C LEU A 323 -22.11 -0.70 7.61
N GLU A 324 -23.02 -1.39 8.31
CA GLU A 324 -24.44 -1.06 8.29
C GLU A 324 -24.71 0.33 8.86
N ALA A 325 -24.03 0.67 9.96
CA ALA A 325 -24.21 1.96 10.62
C ALA A 325 -23.56 3.13 9.90
N ASN A 326 -22.54 2.89 9.06
CA ASN A 326 -21.62 3.92 8.56
C ASN A 326 -21.40 3.89 7.04
N ARG A 327 -22.30 3.30 6.24
CA ARG A 327 -22.13 3.17 4.76
C ARG A 327 -21.78 4.49 4.09
N ASP A 328 -22.43 5.56 4.46
CA ASP A 328 -22.24 6.89 3.87
C ASP A 328 -20.81 7.42 4.07
N ILE A 329 -20.27 7.27 5.26
CA ILE A 329 -18.91 7.72 5.53
C ILE A 329 -17.84 6.75 4.98
N ILE A 330 -18.11 5.43 4.99
CA ILE A 330 -17.25 4.44 4.40
C ILE A 330 -17.08 4.68 2.89
N GLU A 331 -18.16 5.02 2.16
CA GLU A 331 -18.09 5.39 0.75
C GLU A 331 -17.23 6.63 0.51
N ARG A 332 -17.36 7.65 1.38
CA ARG A 332 -16.54 8.87 1.30
C ARG A 332 -15.07 8.57 1.61
N ILE A 333 -14.79 7.78 2.63
CA ILE A 333 -13.44 7.34 2.98
C ILE A 333 -12.82 6.56 1.83
N ASN A 334 -13.54 5.64 1.18
CA ASN A 334 -13.05 4.86 0.05
C ASN A 334 -12.61 5.69 -1.17
N ARG A 335 -13.10 6.92 -1.29
CA ARG A 335 -12.65 7.86 -2.34
C ARG A 335 -11.36 8.58 -1.98
N ARG A 336 -10.98 8.57 -0.69
CA ARG A 336 -9.89 9.39 -0.16
C ARG A 336 -8.70 8.55 0.35
N ILE A 337 -8.97 7.46 1.05
CA ILE A 337 -7.93 6.66 1.71
C ILE A 337 -6.91 6.09 0.72
N GLY A 338 -5.64 6.16 1.09
CA GLY A 338 -4.54 5.69 0.26
C GLY A 338 -4.40 6.51 -1.02
N TYR A 339 -4.17 5.84 -2.14
CA TYR A 339 -4.02 6.46 -3.45
C TYR A 339 -5.17 6.09 -4.39
N ARG A 340 -5.58 7.06 -5.21
CA ARG A 340 -6.60 6.90 -6.24
C ARG A 340 -6.09 7.47 -7.55
N ILE A 341 -5.40 6.62 -8.32
CA ILE A 341 -4.77 7.02 -9.59
C ILE A 341 -5.86 7.16 -10.64
N ASN A 342 -6.03 8.37 -11.14
CA ASN A 342 -7.07 8.73 -12.09
C ASN A 342 -6.46 9.39 -13.33
N MET A 343 -6.79 8.87 -14.52
CA MET A 343 -6.47 9.49 -15.81
C MET A 343 -7.61 10.44 -16.18
N LYS A 344 -7.35 11.73 -16.16
CA LYS A 344 -8.36 12.76 -16.43
C LYS A 344 -8.66 12.91 -17.91
N GLU A 345 -7.67 12.65 -18.76
CA GLU A 345 -7.77 12.79 -20.21
C GLU A 345 -6.68 11.95 -20.87
N VAL A 346 -6.99 11.36 -22.02
CA VAL A 346 -5.99 10.77 -22.91
C VAL A 346 -6.31 11.07 -24.35
N THR A 347 -5.29 11.47 -25.11
CA THR A 347 -5.36 11.71 -26.55
C THR A 347 -4.43 10.77 -27.28
N TYR A 348 -4.93 10.04 -28.28
CA TYR A 348 -4.16 9.14 -29.11
C TYR A 348 -4.64 9.18 -30.57
N PRO A 349 -3.80 8.80 -31.59
CA PRO A 349 -4.19 8.77 -32.98
C PRO A 349 -5.19 7.64 -33.25
N GLU A 350 -6.24 7.91 -34.04
CA GLU A 350 -7.20 6.88 -34.44
C GLU A 350 -6.59 5.83 -35.38
N THR A 351 -5.54 6.22 -36.12
CA THR A 351 -4.80 5.33 -37.02
C THR A 351 -3.31 5.48 -36.84
N ILE A 352 -2.61 4.37 -36.68
CA ILE A 352 -1.14 4.29 -36.58
C ILE A 352 -0.60 3.39 -37.67
N ARG A 353 0.65 3.65 -38.08
CA ARG A 353 1.39 2.82 -39.03
C ARG A 353 2.48 2.01 -38.33
N LYS A 354 2.68 0.79 -38.80
CA LYS A 354 3.78 -0.05 -38.33
C LYS A 354 5.14 0.63 -38.56
N ASN A 355 6.02 0.55 -37.62
CA ASN A 355 7.37 1.13 -37.61
C ASN A 355 7.40 2.69 -37.70
N GLU A 356 6.27 3.35 -37.63
CA GLU A 356 6.21 4.80 -37.51
C GLU A 356 5.95 5.20 -36.05
N SER A 357 6.55 6.30 -35.63
CA SER A 357 6.33 6.86 -34.28
C SER A 357 4.98 7.57 -34.23
N PHE A 358 4.35 7.48 -33.07
CA PHE A 358 3.15 8.23 -32.72
C PHE A 358 3.16 8.58 -31.23
N HIS A 359 2.39 9.58 -30.84
CA HIS A 359 2.30 10.05 -29.46
C HIS A 359 0.99 9.62 -28.82
N ILE A 360 1.07 9.30 -27.52
CA ILE A 360 -0.08 9.26 -26.61
C ILE A 360 0.18 10.28 -25.53
N THR A 361 -0.74 11.25 -25.39
CA THR A 361 -0.69 12.28 -24.38
C THR A 361 -1.77 12.00 -23.34
N ALA A 362 -1.43 11.95 -22.06
CA ALA A 362 -2.40 11.69 -20.99
C ALA A 362 -2.18 12.58 -19.78
N LYS A 363 -3.28 12.97 -19.10
CA LYS A 363 -3.26 13.73 -17.86
C LYS A 363 -3.63 12.80 -16.71
N TRP A 364 -2.75 12.67 -15.75
CA TRP A 364 -2.89 11.80 -14.60
C TRP A 364 -2.92 12.59 -13.30
N LYS A 365 -3.71 12.12 -12.34
CA LYS A 365 -3.83 12.69 -11.00
C LYS A 365 -3.93 11.58 -9.96
N ASN A 366 -3.36 11.79 -8.79
CA ASN A 366 -3.68 11.01 -7.60
C ASN A 366 -4.76 11.78 -6.82
N GLU A 367 -5.96 11.24 -6.71
CA GLU A 367 -7.09 11.84 -5.99
C GLU A 367 -7.26 11.28 -4.56
N GLY A 368 -6.39 10.34 -4.16
CA GLY A 368 -6.28 9.87 -2.78
C GLY A 368 -5.48 10.83 -1.90
N VAL A 369 -5.38 10.51 -0.62
CA VAL A 369 -4.67 11.33 0.36
C VAL A 369 -3.22 10.91 0.56
N ALA A 370 -2.82 9.72 0.10
CA ALA A 370 -1.47 9.18 0.27
C ALA A 370 -0.77 8.93 -1.07
N PRO A 371 0.57 9.00 -1.13
CA PRO A 371 1.33 8.59 -2.31
C PRO A 371 1.13 7.12 -2.67
N CYS A 372 1.26 6.78 -3.95
CA CYS A 372 1.40 5.40 -4.40
C CYS A 372 2.86 4.96 -4.20
N TYR A 373 3.25 4.57 -2.98
CA TYR A 373 4.67 4.31 -2.62
C TYR A 373 5.31 3.22 -3.47
N GLY A 374 4.56 2.18 -3.86
CA GLY A 374 5.05 1.12 -4.74
C GLY A 374 5.26 1.58 -6.18
N GLY A 375 4.67 2.70 -6.56
CA GLY A 375 4.73 3.24 -7.92
C GLY A 375 4.08 2.34 -8.96
N GLY A 376 4.37 2.65 -10.21
CA GLY A 376 3.89 1.95 -11.39
C GLY A 376 3.92 2.87 -12.61
N TYR A 377 3.80 2.26 -13.78
CA TYR A 377 3.86 2.97 -15.06
C TYR A 377 2.52 2.84 -15.78
N PRO A 378 2.00 3.93 -16.38
CA PRO A 378 0.90 3.82 -17.31
C PRO A 378 1.24 2.91 -18.47
N CYS A 379 0.28 2.14 -18.92
CA CYS A 379 0.45 1.21 -20.01
C CYS A 379 -0.77 1.19 -20.91
N TYR A 380 -0.55 1.26 -22.22
CA TYR A 380 -1.60 1.15 -23.22
C TYR A 380 -1.49 -0.19 -23.92
N THR A 381 -2.51 -1.04 -23.77
CA THR A 381 -2.53 -2.38 -24.35
C THR A 381 -3.50 -2.42 -25.53
N ILE A 382 -2.98 -2.82 -26.70
CA ILE A 382 -3.79 -3.01 -27.90
C ILE A 382 -4.19 -4.49 -27.99
N LYS A 383 -5.50 -4.79 -28.10
CA LYS A 383 -6.06 -6.15 -28.11
C LYS A 383 -6.95 -6.37 -29.34
N ASN A 384 -6.92 -7.58 -29.87
CA ASN A 384 -7.87 -8.00 -30.88
C ASN A 384 -9.23 -8.31 -30.23
N LYS A 385 -10.28 -8.47 -31.08
CA LYS A 385 -11.65 -8.76 -30.62
C LYS A 385 -11.81 -10.07 -29.84
N LYS A 386 -10.81 -10.97 -29.91
CA LYS A 386 -10.79 -12.24 -29.15
C LYS A 386 -10.05 -12.09 -27.84
N GLY A 387 -9.62 -10.88 -27.45
CA GLY A 387 -8.86 -10.60 -26.23
C GLY A 387 -7.35 -10.84 -26.35
N GLY A 388 -6.85 -11.29 -27.50
CA GLY A 388 -5.40 -11.48 -27.71
C GLY A 388 -4.65 -10.15 -27.77
N ILE A 389 -3.54 -10.05 -27.03
CA ILE A 389 -2.68 -8.87 -26.97
C ILE A 389 -1.91 -8.75 -28.31
N VAL A 390 -1.99 -7.57 -28.92
CA VAL A 390 -1.27 -7.19 -30.15
C VAL A 390 -0.03 -6.38 -29.84
N ALA A 391 -0.14 -5.40 -28.94
CA ALA A 391 0.97 -4.59 -28.48
C ALA A 391 0.76 -4.16 -27.02
N VAL A 392 1.88 -3.93 -26.32
CA VAL A 392 1.95 -3.39 -24.97
C VAL A 392 2.88 -2.18 -25.03
N LEU A 393 2.36 -1.00 -24.71
CA LEU A 393 3.03 0.29 -24.82
C LEU A 393 3.15 0.86 -23.42
N VAL A 394 4.33 0.81 -22.83
CA VAL A 394 4.57 1.26 -21.45
C VAL A 394 5.13 2.68 -21.46
N ASP A 395 4.44 3.58 -20.79
CA ASP A 395 4.91 4.95 -20.56
C ASP A 395 5.89 4.99 -19.38
N THR A 396 7.16 4.78 -19.67
CA THR A 396 8.21 4.85 -18.65
C THR A 396 8.61 6.28 -18.27
N GLY A 397 8.06 7.27 -18.93
CA GLY A 397 8.30 8.70 -18.63
C GLY A 397 7.54 9.19 -17.39
N LEU A 398 6.49 8.47 -16.99
CA LEU A 398 5.70 8.78 -15.79
C LEU A 398 5.67 7.60 -14.83
N ASN A 399 6.15 7.78 -13.60
CA ASN A 399 5.88 6.85 -12.52
C ASN A 399 4.77 7.42 -11.62
N VAL A 400 3.70 6.68 -11.39
CA VAL A 400 2.55 7.17 -10.59
C VAL A 400 2.89 7.48 -9.13
N LYS A 401 4.04 7.01 -8.61
CA LYS A 401 4.54 7.42 -7.28
C LYS A 401 4.90 8.91 -7.21
N ASP A 402 5.21 9.51 -8.37
CA ASP A 402 5.63 10.90 -8.48
C ASP A 402 4.42 11.86 -8.65
N LEU A 403 3.20 11.31 -8.72
CA LEU A 403 1.98 12.12 -8.67
C LEU A 403 1.79 12.68 -7.26
N GLY A 404 1.67 13.99 -7.15
CA GLY A 404 1.37 14.67 -5.90
C GLY A 404 0.06 14.18 -5.30
N VAL A 405 -0.01 14.14 -3.97
CA VAL A 405 -1.26 13.82 -3.27
C VAL A 405 -2.19 15.03 -3.22
N ASP A 406 -3.47 14.73 -3.25
CA ASP A 406 -4.51 15.73 -3.09
C ASP A 406 -4.76 15.93 -1.58
N ALA A 407 -4.12 16.94 -0.96
CA ALA A 407 -4.72 17.54 0.23
C ALA A 407 -6.11 18.04 -0.17
N PRO A 408 -7.14 18.09 0.71
CA PRO A 408 -8.50 18.39 0.31
C PRO A 408 -8.60 19.56 -0.68
N GLY A 409 -8.78 19.25 -1.98
CA GLY A 409 -8.89 20.21 -3.07
C GLY A 409 -7.64 20.54 -3.89
N GLU A 410 -6.45 19.99 -3.63
CA GLU A 410 -5.16 20.49 -4.18
C GLU A 410 -4.31 19.42 -4.90
N GLY A 411 -4.78 18.59 -5.72
CA GLY A 411 -3.89 17.78 -6.56
C GLY A 411 -3.81 18.36 -7.97
N PHE A 412 -2.61 18.48 -8.52
CA PHE A 412 -2.41 18.95 -9.89
C PHE A 412 -2.26 17.77 -10.85
N PRO A 413 -3.00 17.77 -11.99
CA PRO A 413 -2.77 16.77 -13.04
C PRO A 413 -1.35 16.89 -13.58
N VAL A 414 -0.69 15.77 -13.77
CA VAL A 414 0.59 15.66 -14.47
C VAL A 414 0.31 15.16 -15.88
N THR A 415 0.87 15.84 -16.88
CA THR A 415 0.76 15.43 -18.28
C THR A 415 1.96 14.57 -18.65
N SER A 416 1.73 13.36 -19.16
CA SER A 416 2.70 12.60 -19.92
C SER A 416 2.44 12.75 -21.41
N ASP A 417 3.50 12.88 -22.19
CA ASP A 417 3.45 12.86 -23.67
C ASP A 417 4.56 11.92 -24.14
N THR A 418 4.18 10.71 -24.52
CA THR A 418 5.13 9.63 -24.77
C THR A 418 5.03 9.15 -26.20
N GLU A 419 6.20 9.07 -26.85
CA GLU A 419 6.36 8.52 -28.20
C GLU A 419 6.40 7.00 -28.18
N PHE A 420 5.59 6.38 -29.00
CA PHE A 420 5.52 4.94 -29.17
C PHE A 420 5.69 4.51 -30.64
N THR A 421 6.11 3.26 -30.79
CA THR A 421 6.18 2.61 -32.11
C THR A 421 5.63 1.19 -31.99
N VAL A 422 4.79 0.79 -32.93
CA VAL A 422 4.36 -0.62 -33.04
C VAL A 422 5.19 -1.30 -34.13
N ALA A 423 6.00 -2.26 -33.73
CA ALA A 423 6.86 -2.98 -34.66
C ALA A 423 6.06 -3.78 -35.69
N ARG A 424 6.53 -3.81 -36.94
CA ARG A 424 5.93 -4.65 -37.99
C ARG A 424 6.00 -6.13 -37.66
N ALA A 425 7.10 -6.56 -37.07
CA ALA A 425 7.32 -7.94 -36.67
C ALA A 425 8.23 -7.99 -35.44
N GLU A 426 7.99 -8.96 -34.58
CA GLU A 426 8.85 -9.28 -33.44
C GLU A 426 9.67 -10.53 -33.75
N THR A 427 10.94 -10.54 -33.34
CA THR A 427 11.81 -11.71 -33.36
C THR A 427 12.18 -12.08 -31.93
N ASN A 428 12.38 -13.37 -31.66
CA ASN A 428 12.90 -13.81 -30.39
C ASN A 428 14.43 -13.60 -30.29
N SER A 429 15.01 -13.88 -29.12
CA SER A 429 16.43 -13.72 -28.84
C SER A 429 17.35 -14.58 -29.73
N PHE A 430 16.82 -15.58 -30.43
CA PHE A 430 17.56 -16.45 -31.33
C PHE A 430 17.51 -15.96 -32.80
N GLY A 431 16.94 -14.78 -33.04
CA GLY A 431 16.80 -14.22 -34.38
C GLY A 431 15.73 -14.91 -35.24
N THR A 432 14.96 -15.82 -34.65
CA THR A 432 13.83 -16.45 -35.35
C THR A 432 12.60 -15.57 -35.23
N PHE A 433 11.78 -15.58 -36.26
CA PHE A 433 10.55 -14.82 -36.31
C PHE A 433 9.57 -15.27 -35.21
N ALA A 434 9.05 -14.33 -34.42
CA ALA A 434 8.08 -14.60 -33.36
C ALA A 434 6.64 -14.34 -33.81
N ARG A 435 6.34 -13.15 -34.31
CA ARG A 435 5.03 -12.82 -34.84
C ARG A 435 5.05 -11.57 -35.75
N VAL A 436 4.10 -11.49 -36.67
CA VAL A 436 3.79 -10.26 -37.42
C VAL A 436 2.72 -9.49 -36.68
N CYS A 437 2.89 -8.19 -36.54
CA CYS A 437 1.84 -7.33 -36.05
C CYS A 437 0.70 -7.29 -37.08
N PRO A 438 -0.53 -7.66 -36.73
CA PRO A 438 -1.66 -7.65 -37.66
C PRO A 438 -2.08 -6.21 -37.98
N THR A 439 -2.66 -6.02 -39.16
CA THR A 439 -3.38 -4.79 -39.56
C THR A 439 -4.86 -4.91 -39.25
N GLY A 440 -5.55 -3.77 -39.10
CA GLY A 440 -6.98 -3.71 -38.87
C GLY A 440 -7.36 -2.87 -37.66
N LYS A 441 -8.61 -3.00 -37.22
CA LYS A 441 -9.18 -2.27 -36.10
C LYS A 441 -9.10 -3.13 -34.84
N PHE A 442 -8.53 -2.55 -33.76
CA PHE A 442 -8.28 -3.15 -32.46
C PHE A 442 -8.89 -2.30 -31.36
N ASP A 443 -9.04 -2.90 -30.17
CA ASP A 443 -9.40 -2.18 -28.95
C ASP A 443 -8.13 -1.73 -28.22
N ILE A 444 -8.14 -0.51 -27.66
CA ILE A 444 -7.08 0.03 -26.83
C ILE A 444 -7.56 0.13 -25.39
N PHE A 445 -6.70 -0.30 -24.45
CA PHE A 445 -6.95 -0.33 -23.02
C PHE A 445 -5.86 0.44 -22.29
N VAL A 446 -6.21 1.04 -21.14
CA VAL A 446 -5.25 1.61 -20.20
C VAL A 446 -5.11 0.72 -18.96
N SER A 447 -3.94 0.71 -18.37
CA SER A 447 -3.64 0.09 -17.07
C SER A 447 -2.48 0.81 -16.40
N VAL A 448 -2.24 0.53 -15.12
CA VAL A 448 -1.03 0.93 -14.40
C VAL A 448 -0.40 -0.31 -13.78
N GLY A 449 0.91 -0.46 -13.94
CA GLY A 449 1.61 -1.64 -13.47
C GLY A 449 3.12 -1.55 -13.54
N ASN A 450 3.79 -2.70 -13.62
CA ASN A 450 5.26 -2.74 -13.66
C ASN A 450 5.83 -2.26 -15.01
N ALA A 451 7.14 -2.09 -15.09
CA ALA A 451 7.84 -1.61 -16.29
C ALA A 451 7.74 -2.54 -17.51
N TYR A 452 7.18 -3.74 -17.36
CA TYR A 452 6.94 -4.68 -18.45
C TYR A 452 5.48 -4.67 -18.93
N GLY A 453 4.65 -3.78 -18.37
CA GLY A 453 3.23 -3.63 -18.73
C GLY A 453 2.29 -4.66 -18.11
N THR A 454 2.74 -5.38 -17.06
CA THR A 454 1.83 -6.22 -16.26
C THR A 454 1.08 -5.32 -15.29
N PRO A 455 -0.27 -5.26 -15.37
CA PRO A 455 -1.07 -4.42 -14.49
C PRO A 455 -0.98 -4.90 -13.04
N THR A 456 -0.80 -3.96 -12.10
CA THR A 456 -0.75 -4.23 -10.66
C THR A 456 -1.75 -3.40 -9.89
N ILE A 457 -2.16 -2.25 -10.42
CA ILE A 457 -3.02 -1.26 -9.77
C ILE A 457 -4.38 -1.26 -10.47
N ALA A 458 -5.45 -1.39 -9.68
CA ALA A 458 -6.81 -1.17 -10.13
C ALA A 458 -7.07 0.34 -10.27
N LEU A 459 -7.72 0.74 -11.37
CA LEU A 459 -8.11 2.11 -11.64
C LEU A 459 -9.63 2.29 -11.42
N PRO A 460 -10.11 3.52 -11.17
CA PRO A 460 -11.50 3.77 -10.81
C PRO A 460 -12.45 3.81 -12.02
N TYR A 461 -12.33 2.85 -12.95
CA TYR A 461 -13.15 2.83 -14.15
C TYR A 461 -13.96 1.56 -14.26
N ASP A 462 -15.04 1.61 -15.04
CA ASP A 462 -15.74 0.43 -15.50
C ASP A 462 -15.04 -0.17 -16.75
N GLY A 463 -15.41 -1.39 -17.10
CA GLY A 463 -14.89 -2.06 -18.31
C GLY A 463 -13.52 -2.72 -18.13
N ASP A 464 -13.19 -3.16 -16.90
CA ASP A 464 -12.05 -4.05 -16.65
C ASP A 464 -12.17 -5.35 -17.46
N ASP A 465 -11.09 -5.75 -18.11
CA ASP A 465 -10.99 -7.00 -18.86
C ASP A 465 -10.77 -8.25 -17.98
N GLY A 466 -10.86 -8.12 -16.66
CA GLY A 466 -10.52 -9.14 -15.65
C GLY A 466 -9.05 -9.17 -15.27
N HIS A 467 -8.24 -8.25 -15.81
CA HIS A 467 -6.79 -8.15 -15.55
C HIS A 467 -6.34 -6.71 -15.32
N LYS A 468 -7.19 -5.87 -14.75
CA LYS A 468 -6.92 -4.45 -14.46
C LYS A 468 -6.53 -3.63 -15.71
N ARG A 469 -7.10 -3.98 -16.88
CA ARG A 469 -7.02 -3.18 -18.12
C ARG A 469 -8.39 -2.64 -18.45
N TYR A 470 -8.48 -1.33 -18.64
CA TYR A 470 -9.74 -0.60 -18.81
C TYR A 470 -9.85 -0.07 -20.22
N LYS A 471 -10.97 -0.34 -20.91
CA LYS A 471 -11.14 -0.02 -22.32
C LYS A 471 -11.30 1.49 -22.54
N LEU A 472 -10.44 2.08 -23.37
CA LEU A 472 -10.52 3.48 -23.80
C LEU A 472 -11.32 3.64 -25.12
N GLY A 473 -11.22 2.68 -26.01
CA GLY A 473 -11.85 2.76 -27.32
C GLY A 473 -11.21 1.84 -28.35
N SER A 474 -11.01 2.34 -29.55
CA SER A 474 -10.40 1.58 -30.65
C SER A 474 -9.33 2.37 -31.38
N ILE A 475 -8.38 1.65 -31.99
CA ILE A 475 -7.28 2.16 -32.80
C ILE A 475 -7.12 1.28 -34.03
N THR A 476 -6.77 1.88 -35.19
CA THR A 476 -6.50 1.16 -36.42
C THR A 476 -5.00 1.07 -36.67
N ILE A 477 -4.51 -0.13 -37.01
CA ILE A 477 -3.11 -0.36 -37.40
C ILE A 477 -3.07 -0.63 -38.90
N THR A 478 -2.23 0.12 -39.62
CA THR A 478 -1.99 -0.02 -41.05
C THR A 478 -0.54 -0.42 -41.34
N GLU A 479 -0.25 -0.82 -42.62
CA GLU A 479 1.13 -1.10 -43.05
C GLU A 479 2.01 0.14 -42.99
#